data_f7274db42600e3839357585613dabdb3
#
_entry.id   f7274db42600e3839357585613dabdb3
#
_cell.length_a   1.000
_cell.length_b   1.000
_cell.length_c   1.000
_cell.angle_alpha   90.00
_cell.angle_beta   90.00
_cell.angle_gamma   90.00
#
_symmetry.space_group_name_H-M   'P 1'
#
loop_
_entity.id
_entity.type
_entity.pdbx_description
1 polymer ?
#
loop_
_entity_poly.entity_id
_entity_poly.type
_entity_poly.pdbx_seq_one_letter_code
_entity_poly.pdbx_strand_id
1 'polypeptide(L)'
;MDLSVNEVKLLKVLKNGTLSPEAASLESNLGDKETMSAASWLRSKGLVEISETSTKYYSTNEEGKRYAEQGLPERRAVEWLNQAGDSLLSELPLHDDESKVVIGWLKRKNFAELEKTEEGLRLIPTGNLDETSDEPLLLMLSKSPLSEKEIDQEALKLLKGRQLLNIKEEVCLLYTSPSPRDATLSRMPSSA
;
A
#
# COMPACT_ATOMS: atom_id res chain seq x y z
N MET A 1 -38.38 -21.52 8.81
CA MET A 1 -36.89 -21.55 8.92
C MET A 1 -36.55 -21.16 10.36
N ASP A 2 -36.02 -22.09 11.08
CA ASP A 2 -35.73 -21.89 12.49
C ASP A 2 -34.38 -21.18 12.66
N LEU A 3 -34.39 -20.07 13.35
CA LEU A 3 -33.23 -19.29 13.68
C LEU A 3 -32.89 -19.43 15.17
N SER A 4 -31.64 -19.64 15.47
CA SER A 4 -31.19 -19.63 16.87
C SER A 4 -31.24 -18.22 17.45
N VAL A 5 -31.19 -18.12 18.79
CA VAL A 5 -31.21 -16.83 19.50
C VAL A 5 -30.06 -15.93 19.04
N ASN A 6 -28.87 -16.49 18.80
CA ASN A 6 -27.68 -15.75 18.33
C ASN A 6 -27.86 -15.27 16.90
N GLU A 7 -28.42 -16.10 16.03
CA GLU A 7 -28.74 -15.71 14.67
C GLU A 7 -29.74 -14.55 14.59
N VAL A 8 -30.77 -14.59 15.43
CA VAL A 8 -31.77 -13.51 15.53
C VAL A 8 -31.14 -12.21 16.01
N LYS A 9 -30.29 -12.27 17.04
CA LYS A 9 -29.58 -11.10 17.55
C LYS A 9 -28.70 -10.47 16.49
N LEU A 10 -27.89 -11.27 15.78
CA LEU A 10 -27.01 -10.79 14.74
C LEU A 10 -27.81 -10.19 13.57
N LEU A 11 -28.86 -10.87 13.13
CA LEU A 11 -29.68 -10.41 12.03
C LEU A 11 -30.36 -9.06 12.32
N LYS A 12 -30.78 -8.83 13.56
CA LYS A 12 -31.37 -7.56 13.99
C LYS A 12 -30.42 -6.39 13.85
N VAL A 13 -29.15 -6.56 14.25
CA VAL A 13 -28.15 -5.47 14.13
C VAL A 13 -27.72 -5.24 12.68
N LEU A 14 -27.68 -6.29 11.86
CA LEU A 14 -27.34 -6.17 10.45
C LEU A 14 -28.43 -5.51 9.59
N LYS A 15 -29.66 -5.43 10.07
CA LYS A 15 -30.72 -4.66 9.40
C LYS A 15 -30.39 -3.17 9.29
N ASN A 16 -29.57 -2.66 10.19
CA ASN A 16 -29.21 -1.25 10.24
C ASN A 16 -28.05 -0.89 9.30
N GLY A 17 -27.40 -1.86 8.70
CA GLY A 17 -26.32 -1.63 7.77
C GLY A 17 -25.27 -2.74 7.78
N THR A 18 -24.22 -2.51 7.01
CA THR A 18 -23.06 -3.39 6.92
C THR A 18 -22.15 -3.19 8.13
N LEU A 19 -21.76 -4.27 8.79
CA LEU A 19 -20.91 -4.24 9.98
C LEU A 19 -19.68 -5.13 9.80
N SER A 20 -18.58 -4.71 10.42
CA SER A 20 -17.41 -5.59 10.60
C SER A 20 -17.73 -6.66 11.65
N PRO A 21 -16.98 -7.77 11.71
CA PRO A 21 -17.17 -8.80 12.74
C PRO A 21 -17.12 -8.23 14.16
N GLU A 22 -16.20 -7.32 14.42
CA GLU A 22 -16.01 -6.69 15.73
C GLU A 22 -17.21 -5.81 16.09
N ALA A 23 -17.67 -4.97 15.16
CA ALA A 23 -18.83 -4.13 15.35
C ALA A 23 -20.11 -4.97 15.54
N ALA A 24 -20.27 -6.03 14.75
CA ALA A 24 -21.38 -6.96 14.85
C ALA A 24 -21.39 -7.69 16.20
N SER A 25 -20.24 -8.08 16.71
CA SER A 25 -20.07 -8.69 18.05
C SER A 25 -20.52 -7.74 19.15
N LEU A 26 -20.06 -6.48 19.10
CA LEU A 26 -20.41 -5.46 20.09
C LEU A 26 -21.89 -5.11 20.06
N GLU A 27 -22.46 -4.84 18.90
CA GLU A 27 -23.87 -4.42 18.77
C GLU A 27 -24.86 -5.54 19.06
N SER A 28 -24.53 -6.78 18.73
CA SER A 28 -25.37 -7.94 19.04
C SER A 28 -25.20 -8.45 20.46
N ASN A 29 -24.20 -7.95 21.18
CA ASN A 29 -23.83 -8.43 22.51
C ASN A 29 -23.55 -9.93 22.55
N LEU A 30 -22.88 -10.41 21.51
CA LEU A 30 -22.40 -11.79 21.37
C LEU A 30 -20.86 -11.80 21.45
N GLY A 31 -20.30 -12.93 21.86
CA GLY A 31 -18.85 -13.14 21.75
C GLY A 31 -18.41 -13.27 20.30
N ASP A 32 -17.12 -13.06 20.02
CA ASP A 32 -16.56 -13.13 18.66
C ASP A 32 -16.82 -14.48 17.98
N LYS A 33 -16.62 -15.58 18.71
CA LYS A 33 -16.88 -16.94 18.19
C LYS A 33 -18.37 -17.17 17.91
N GLU A 34 -19.21 -16.67 18.78
CA GLU A 34 -20.67 -16.78 18.64
C GLU A 34 -21.17 -15.95 17.44
N THR A 35 -20.61 -14.76 17.25
CA THR A 35 -20.91 -13.90 16.11
C THR A 35 -20.47 -14.55 14.80
N MET A 36 -19.27 -15.11 14.74
CA MET A 36 -18.75 -15.82 13.54
C MET A 36 -19.60 -17.04 13.20
N SER A 37 -19.97 -17.83 14.21
CA SER A 37 -20.81 -19.00 14.04
C SER A 37 -22.20 -18.62 13.54
N ALA A 38 -22.83 -17.63 14.15
CA ALA A 38 -24.14 -17.13 13.73
C ALA A 38 -24.12 -16.56 12.30
N ALA A 39 -23.08 -15.80 11.95
CA ALA A 39 -22.90 -15.27 10.60
C ALA A 39 -22.74 -16.39 9.55
N SER A 40 -21.99 -17.43 9.87
CA SER A 40 -21.79 -18.59 9.00
C SER A 40 -23.09 -19.34 8.75
N TRP A 41 -23.89 -19.58 9.79
CA TRP A 41 -25.19 -20.21 9.67
C TRP A 41 -26.19 -19.35 8.90
N LEU A 42 -26.24 -18.06 9.16
CA LEU A 42 -27.09 -17.11 8.42
C LEU A 42 -26.70 -17.03 6.94
N ARG A 43 -25.40 -17.10 6.66
CA ARG A 43 -24.89 -17.18 5.27
C ARG A 43 -25.39 -18.43 4.56
N SER A 44 -25.32 -19.57 5.23
CA SER A 44 -25.80 -20.85 4.65
C SER A 44 -27.30 -20.84 4.38
N LYS A 45 -28.06 -20.06 5.14
CA LYS A 45 -29.50 -19.85 4.96
C LYS A 45 -29.83 -18.73 3.96
N GLY A 46 -28.83 -18.06 3.39
CA GLY A 46 -29.02 -16.95 2.44
C GLY A 46 -29.52 -15.64 3.05
N LEU A 47 -29.41 -15.50 4.39
CA LEU A 47 -29.90 -14.33 5.11
C LEU A 47 -28.82 -13.28 5.41
N VAL A 48 -27.57 -13.64 5.23
CA VAL A 48 -26.41 -12.76 5.40
C VAL A 48 -25.39 -13.04 4.30
N GLU A 49 -24.81 -11.99 3.78
CA GLU A 49 -23.66 -12.04 2.89
C GLU A 49 -22.41 -11.67 3.66
N ILE A 50 -21.33 -12.42 3.44
CA ILE A 50 -20.01 -12.13 3.98
C ILE A 50 -19.13 -11.71 2.81
N SER A 51 -18.75 -10.44 2.78
CA SER A 51 -17.81 -9.92 1.81
C SER A 51 -16.42 -9.85 2.44
N GLU A 52 -15.44 -10.29 1.69
CA GLU A 52 -14.04 -10.24 2.07
C GLU A 52 -13.34 -9.20 1.22
N THR A 53 -12.74 -8.22 1.87
CA THR A 53 -11.91 -7.21 1.21
C THR A 53 -10.50 -7.28 1.78
N SER A 54 -9.51 -7.34 0.91
CA SER A 54 -8.13 -7.24 1.32
C SER A 54 -7.57 -5.88 0.94
N THR A 55 -6.83 -5.27 1.86
CA THR A 55 -6.14 -4.02 1.64
C THR A 55 -4.67 -4.20 1.96
N LYS A 56 -3.82 -3.80 1.03
CA LYS A 56 -2.37 -3.82 1.22
C LYS A 56 -1.93 -2.48 1.78
N TYR A 57 -1.15 -2.55 2.85
CA TYR A 57 -0.50 -1.40 3.46
C TYR A 57 1.00 -1.49 3.23
N TYR A 58 1.59 -0.38 2.88
CA TYR A 58 3.01 -0.26 2.61
C TYR A 58 3.67 0.60 3.68
N SER A 59 4.83 0.19 4.13
CA SER A 59 5.68 0.95 5.03
C SER A 59 7.13 0.78 4.61
N THR A 60 8.01 1.66 5.07
CA THR A 60 9.44 1.52 4.79
C THR A 60 10.06 0.47 5.69
N ASN A 61 10.99 -0.32 5.13
CA ASN A 61 11.90 -1.12 5.92
C ASN A 61 13.03 -0.23 6.51
N GLU A 62 14.00 -0.83 7.19
CA GLU A 62 15.09 -0.07 7.81
C GLU A 62 15.94 0.69 6.80
N GLU A 63 16.24 0.07 5.65
CA GLU A 63 16.96 0.71 4.55
C GLU A 63 16.16 1.87 3.95
N GLY A 64 14.86 1.69 3.76
CA GLY A 64 13.95 2.74 3.31
C GLY A 64 13.86 3.92 4.27
N LYS A 65 13.87 3.68 5.58
CA LYS A 65 13.92 4.74 6.59
C LYS A 65 15.23 5.52 6.52
N ARG A 66 16.35 4.84 6.39
CA ARG A 66 17.66 5.47 6.22
C ARG A 66 17.69 6.40 5.00
N TYR A 67 17.16 5.94 3.87
CA TYR A 67 17.10 6.75 2.67
C TYR A 67 16.09 7.89 2.74
N ALA A 68 15.02 7.74 3.50
CA ALA A 68 14.08 8.83 3.76
C ALA A 68 14.72 9.97 4.58
N GLU A 69 15.60 9.63 5.52
CA GLU A 69 16.32 10.58 6.37
C GLU A 69 17.51 11.23 5.67
N GLN A 70 18.30 10.43 4.96
CA GLN A 70 19.56 10.87 4.34
C GLN A 70 19.43 11.28 2.87
N GLY A 71 18.30 10.98 2.25
CA GLY A 71 18.09 11.07 0.81
C GLY A 71 18.51 9.80 0.07
N LEU A 72 17.88 9.59 -1.09
CA LEU A 72 18.23 8.46 -1.96
C LEU A 72 19.68 8.57 -2.44
N PRO A 73 20.39 7.45 -2.63
CA PRO A 73 21.79 7.47 -3.07
C PRO A 73 22.02 8.27 -4.36
N GLU A 74 21.14 8.14 -5.34
CA GLU A 74 21.24 8.90 -6.60
C GLU A 74 20.97 10.40 -6.40
N ARG A 75 20.13 10.78 -5.44
CA ARG A 75 19.91 12.19 -5.09
C ARG A 75 21.18 12.80 -4.48
N ARG A 76 21.78 12.13 -3.52
CA ARG A 76 23.05 12.55 -2.92
C ARG A 76 24.16 12.62 -3.97
N ALA A 77 24.20 11.65 -4.87
CA ALA A 77 25.18 11.61 -5.95
C ALA A 77 25.01 12.80 -6.91
N VAL A 78 23.79 13.09 -7.36
CA VAL A 78 23.56 14.19 -8.31
C VAL A 78 23.79 15.56 -7.68
N GLU A 79 23.42 15.74 -6.44
CA GLU A 79 23.70 16.99 -5.69
C GLU A 79 25.20 17.23 -5.55
N TRP A 80 25.95 16.19 -5.23
CA TRP A 80 27.40 16.25 -5.15
C TRP A 80 28.04 16.53 -6.53
N LEU A 81 27.60 15.85 -7.59
CA LEU A 81 28.06 16.07 -8.95
C LEU A 81 27.80 17.50 -9.45
N ASN A 82 26.68 18.09 -9.10
CA ASN A 82 26.37 19.45 -9.49
C ASN A 82 27.28 20.50 -8.82
N GLN A 83 27.85 20.16 -7.67
CA GLN A 83 28.82 21.01 -6.97
C GLN A 83 30.26 20.75 -7.44
N ALA A 84 30.62 19.48 -7.63
CA ALA A 84 31.98 19.06 -7.93
C ALA A 84 32.28 18.98 -9.44
N GLY A 85 31.24 18.86 -10.27
CA GLY A 85 31.37 18.61 -11.72
C GLY A 85 31.59 17.13 -12.04
N ASP A 86 32.10 16.86 -13.23
CA ASP A 86 32.40 15.51 -13.68
C ASP A 86 33.34 14.82 -12.70
N SER A 87 33.00 13.63 -12.28
CA SER A 87 33.75 12.91 -11.26
C SER A 87 33.72 11.40 -11.48
N LEU A 88 34.69 10.72 -10.91
CA LEU A 88 34.69 9.27 -10.92
C LEU A 88 33.71 8.72 -9.88
N LEU A 89 33.14 7.57 -10.16
CA LEU A 89 32.22 6.91 -9.24
C LEU A 89 32.83 6.69 -7.85
N SER A 90 34.14 6.44 -7.79
CA SER A 90 34.89 6.25 -6.54
C SER A 90 35.03 7.51 -5.70
N GLU A 91 34.81 8.67 -6.26
CA GLU A 91 34.91 9.97 -5.57
C GLU A 91 33.59 10.39 -4.91
N LEU A 92 32.48 9.73 -5.25
CA LEU A 92 31.18 10.04 -4.69
C LEU A 92 31.06 9.61 -3.23
N PRO A 93 30.32 10.38 -2.40
CA PRO A 93 30.09 10.04 -1.00
C PRO A 93 29.04 8.94 -0.85
N LEU A 94 29.34 7.76 -1.36
CA LEU A 94 28.47 6.57 -1.39
C LEU A 94 29.12 5.42 -0.64
N HIS A 95 28.29 4.57 -0.05
CA HIS A 95 28.76 3.28 0.47
C HIS A 95 29.02 2.29 -0.68
N ASP A 96 29.90 1.32 -0.49
CA ASP A 96 30.30 0.37 -1.51
C ASP A 96 29.12 -0.40 -2.13
N ASP A 97 28.15 -0.76 -1.32
CA ASP A 97 26.92 -1.44 -1.73
C ASP A 97 25.97 -0.53 -2.52
N GLU A 98 26.01 0.78 -2.29
CA GLU A 98 25.19 1.77 -3.01
C GLU A 98 25.70 2.07 -4.41
N SER A 99 27.00 1.97 -4.65
CA SER A 99 27.63 2.35 -5.91
C SER A 99 27.06 1.64 -7.13
N LYS A 100 26.77 0.35 -7.00
CA LYS A 100 26.21 -0.45 -8.11
C LYS A 100 24.76 -0.07 -8.41
N VAL A 101 23.99 0.21 -7.36
CA VAL A 101 22.57 0.56 -7.45
C VAL A 101 22.41 1.97 -8.02
N VAL A 102 23.25 2.90 -7.58
CA VAL A 102 23.25 4.29 -8.01
C VAL A 102 23.41 4.46 -9.50
N ILE A 103 24.31 3.72 -10.12
CA ILE A 103 24.56 3.79 -11.57
C ILE A 103 23.27 3.58 -12.37
N GLY A 104 22.51 2.54 -12.02
CA GLY A 104 21.23 2.25 -12.68
C GLY A 104 20.21 3.36 -12.51
N TRP A 105 20.14 3.92 -11.32
CA TRP A 105 19.17 4.98 -11.02
C TRP A 105 19.55 6.34 -11.59
N LEU A 106 20.81 6.71 -11.57
CA LEU A 106 21.30 7.93 -12.23
C LEU A 106 20.96 7.95 -13.72
N LYS A 107 21.15 6.81 -14.37
CA LYS A 107 20.80 6.66 -15.79
C LYS A 107 19.29 6.68 -16.01
N ARG A 108 18.52 5.95 -15.18
CA ARG A 108 17.06 5.86 -15.30
C ARG A 108 16.37 7.20 -15.08
N LYS A 109 16.85 7.99 -14.13
CA LYS A 109 16.33 9.32 -13.81
C LYS A 109 16.94 10.44 -14.67
N ASN A 110 17.88 10.09 -15.53
CA ASN A 110 18.61 11.04 -16.38
C ASN A 110 19.33 12.12 -15.56
N PHE A 111 19.92 11.75 -14.45
CA PHE A 111 20.68 12.67 -13.58
C PHE A 111 22.13 12.82 -14.00
N ALA A 112 22.72 11.78 -14.58
CA ALA A 112 24.10 11.77 -15.06
C ALA A 112 24.27 10.85 -16.25
N GLU A 113 25.21 11.21 -17.12
CA GLU A 113 25.73 10.33 -18.17
C GLU A 113 26.92 9.54 -17.63
N LEU A 114 27.12 8.35 -18.18
CA LEU A 114 28.17 7.42 -17.77
C LEU A 114 29.17 7.22 -18.87
N GLU A 115 30.45 7.50 -18.59
CA GLU A 115 31.53 7.29 -19.50
C GLU A 115 32.57 6.34 -18.87
N LYS A 116 32.97 5.32 -19.62
CA LYS A 116 34.04 4.43 -19.18
C LYS A 116 35.39 5.05 -19.57
N THR A 117 36.24 5.27 -18.58
CA THR A 117 37.60 5.76 -18.75
C THR A 117 38.58 4.72 -18.23
N GLU A 118 39.87 4.93 -18.54
CA GLU A 118 40.97 4.08 -18.03
C GLU A 118 41.08 4.12 -16.50
N GLU A 119 40.67 5.23 -15.88
CA GLU A 119 40.70 5.45 -14.44
C GLU A 119 39.47 4.90 -13.73
N GLY A 120 38.42 4.52 -14.46
CA GLY A 120 37.17 4.01 -13.91
C GLY A 120 35.94 4.56 -14.62
N LEU A 121 34.78 4.46 -13.94
CA LEU A 121 33.52 4.98 -14.46
C LEU A 121 33.36 6.46 -14.07
N ARG A 122 33.33 7.31 -15.09
CA ARG A 122 33.14 8.74 -14.97
C ARG A 122 31.65 9.08 -15.07
N LEU A 123 31.21 9.96 -14.19
CA LEU A 123 29.84 10.46 -14.14
C LEU A 123 29.83 11.93 -14.54
N ILE A 124 29.00 12.25 -15.51
CA ILE A 124 28.86 13.60 -16.06
C ILE A 124 27.44 14.07 -15.71
N PRO A 125 27.28 15.09 -14.86
CA PRO A 125 25.95 15.58 -14.47
C PRO A 125 25.23 16.19 -15.67
N THR A 126 23.97 15.84 -15.85
CA THR A 126 23.12 16.40 -16.91
C THR A 126 22.53 17.75 -16.55
N GLY A 127 22.66 18.18 -15.29
CA GLY A 127 22.01 19.37 -14.76
C GLY A 127 20.55 19.13 -14.34
N ASN A 128 20.03 17.93 -14.54
CA ASN A 128 18.69 17.59 -14.10
C ASN A 128 18.68 17.31 -12.57
N LEU A 129 17.88 18.07 -11.85
CA LEU A 129 17.66 17.94 -10.40
C LEU A 129 16.19 17.72 -10.06
N ASP A 130 15.38 17.35 -11.04
CA ASP A 130 13.94 17.18 -10.83
C ASP A 130 13.66 16.14 -9.74
N GLU A 131 12.75 16.50 -8.85
CA GLU A 131 12.27 15.58 -7.83
C GLU A 131 11.41 14.49 -8.48
N THR A 132 11.72 13.25 -8.20
CA THR A 132 10.96 12.12 -8.73
C THR A 132 9.90 11.67 -7.71
N SER A 133 8.79 11.10 -8.20
CA SER A 133 7.62 10.75 -7.38
C SER A 133 7.91 9.75 -6.25
N ASP A 134 8.97 8.98 -6.35
CA ASP A 134 9.39 8.02 -5.33
C ASP A 134 9.96 8.68 -4.07
N GLU A 135 10.57 9.85 -4.19
CA GLU A 135 11.19 10.56 -3.06
C GLU A 135 10.15 11.06 -2.03
N PRO A 136 9.12 11.82 -2.40
CA PRO A 136 8.09 12.23 -1.46
C PRO A 136 7.29 11.05 -0.91
N LEU A 137 7.04 10.03 -1.72
CA LEU A 137 6.36 8.82 -1.25
C LEU A 137 7.18 8.09 -0.18
N LEU A 138 8.48 7.94 -0.40
CA LEU A 138 9.38 7.31 0.58
C LEU A 138 9.34 8.06 1.92
N LEU A 139 9.36 9.38 1.88
CA LEU A 139 9.26 10.22 3.06
C LEU A 139 7.93 10.06 3.80
N MET A 140 6.82 9.99 3.06
CA MET A 140 5.49 9.75 3.63
C MET A 140 5.41 8.37 4.30
N LEU A 141 5.89 7.33 3.62
CA LEU A 141 5.89 5.96 4.13
C LEU A 141 6.81 5.75 5.33
N SER A 142 7.84 6.57 5.46
CA SER A 142 8.72 6.53 6.64
C SER A 142 8.03 7.05 7.91
N LYS A 143 7.03 7.90 7.75
CA LYS A 143 6.27 8.47 8.87
C LYS A 143 5.10 7.59 9.30
N SER A 144 4.39 7.01 8.36
CA SER A 144 3.24 6.16 8.63
C SER A 144 2.97 5.21 7.46
N PRO A 145 2.44 3.99 7.73
CA PRO A 145 1.97 3.12 6.67
C PRO A 145 0.83 3.75 5.87
N LEU A 146 0.80 3.52 4.57
CA LEU A 146 -0.25 3.97 3.67
C LEU A 146 -0.89 2.78 2.95
N SER A 147 -2.18 2.88 2.70
CA SER A 147 -2.88 1.88 1.90
C SER A 147 -2.56 2.04 0.41
N GLU A 148 -2.65 0.95 -0.35
CA GLU A 148 -2.40 0.97 -1.79
C GLU A 148 -3.25 2.00 -2.54
N LYS A 149 -4.45 2.28 -2.04
CA LYS A 149 -5.37 3.27 -2.64
C LYS A 149 -4.91 4.73 -2.48
N GLU A 150 -4.11 4.99 -1.46
CA GLU A 150 -3.61 6.34 -1.14
C GLU A 150 -2.28 6.66 -1.83
N ILE A 151 -1.68 5.68 -2.50
CA ILE A 151 -0.33 5.76 -3.07
C ILE A 151 -0.40 5.90 -4.58
N ASP A 152 0.43 6.79 -5.14
CA ASP A 152 0.67 6.85 -6.56
C ASP A 152 1.33 5.56 -7.06
N GLN A 153 0.73 4.93 -8.06
CA GLN A 153 1.15 3.61 -8.55
C GLN A 153 2.52 3.63 -9.24
N GLU A 154 2.87 4.73 -9.90
CA GLU A 154 4.19 4.88 -10.52
C GLU A 154 5.29 4.96 -9.47
N ALA A 155 5.09 5.80 -8.45
CA ALA A 155 6.01 5.92 -7.33
C ALA A 155 6.15 4.60 -6.56
N LEU A 156 5.04 3.91 -6.32
CA LEU A 156 5.03 2.61 -5.66
C LEU A 156 5.83 1.57 -6.43
N LYS A 157 5.69 1.55 -7.75
CA LYS A 157 6.44 0.63 -8.63
C LYS A 157 7.94 0.88 -8.55
N LEU A 158 8.36 2.13 -8.50
CA LEU A 158 9.77 2.50 -8.33
C LEU A 158 10.34 2.00 -7.00
N LEU A 159 9.61 2.23 -5.91
CA LEU A 159 10.04 1.80 -4.57
C LEU A 159 10.01 0.28 -4.39
N LYS A 160 9.04 -0.42 -4.99
CA LYS A 160 9.00 -1.89 -4.99
C LYS A 160 10.23 -2.48 -5.69
N GLY A 161 10.64 -1.91 -6.79
CA GLY A 161 11.83 -2.34 -7.53
C GLY A 161 13.13 -2.22 -6.71
N ARG A 162 13.14 -1.36 -5.71
CA ARG A 162 14.28 -1.14 -4.80
C ARG A 162 14.27 -2.01 -3.56
N GLN A 163 13.19 -2.72 -3.30
CA GLN A 163 13.01 -3.52 -2.07
C GLN A 163 13.15 -2.68 -0.78
N LEU A 164 12.64 -1.46 -0.78
CA LEU A 164 12.67 -0.55 0.37
C LEU A 164 11.40 -0.60 1.22
N LEU A 165 10.43 -1.43 0.82
CA LEU A 165 9.11 -1.46 1.42
C LEU A 165 8.81 -2.79 2.09
N ASN A 166 8.09 -2.70 3.21
CA ASN A 166 7.38 -3.80 3.82
C ASN A 166 5.91 -3.74 3.38
N ILE A 167 5.33 -4.89 3.10
CA ILE A 167 3.94 -5.03 2.70
C ILE A 167 3.19 -5.79 3.78
N LYS A 168 2.10 -5.21 4.27
CA LYS A 168 1.18 -5.87 5.18
C LYS A 168 -0.19 -5.93 4.51
N GLU A 169 -0.73 -7.12 4.38
CA GLU A 169 -2.08 -7.32 3.87
C GLU A 169 -3.05 -7.47 5.04
N GLU A 170 -4.07 -6.64 5.08
CA GLU A 170 -5.16 -6.75 6.03
C GLU A 170 -6.41 -7.21 5.30
N VAL A 171 -6.95 -8.31 5.78
CA VAL A 171 -8.21 -8.85 5.28
C VAL A 171 -9.33 -8.35 6.18
N CYS A 172 -10.29 -7.65 5.59
CA CYS A 172 -11.48 -7.17 6.28
C CYS A 172 -12.68 -7.99 5.84
N LEU A 173 -13.42 -8.53 6.81
CA LEU A 173 -14.71 -9.16 6.60
C LEU A 173 -15.81 -8.15 6.88
N LEU A 174 -16.85 -8.16 6.06
CA LEU A 174 -18.05 -7.37 6.26
C LEU A 174 -19.27 -8.27 6.21
N TYR A 175 -20.14 -8.15 7.21
CA TYR A 175 -21.40 -8.84 7.26
C TYR A 175 -22.51 -7.91 6.79
N THR A 176 -23.27 -8.36 5.79
CA THR A 176 -24.38 -7.58 5.22
C THR A 176 -25.62 -8.44 5.14
N SER A 177 -26.72 -7.96 5.72
CA SER A 177 -28.03 -8.54 5.46
C SER A 177 -28.48 -8.11 4.06
N PRO A 178 -28.98 -9.04 3.19
CA PRO A 178 -29.57 -8.64 1.93
C PRO A 178 -30.68 -7.63 2.20
N SER A 179 -30.45 -6.39 1.77
CA SER A 179 -31.35 -5.29 2.10
C SER A 179 -32.70 -5.48 1.39
N PRO A 180 -33.83 -5.24 2.06
CA PRO A 180 -35.10 -5.09 1.40
C PRO A 180 -35.10 -4.07 0.27
N ARG A 181 -34.17 -3.09 0.29
CA ARG A 181 -33.97 -2.12 -0.78
C ARG A 181 -33.55 -2.78 -2.11
N ASP A 182 -32.59 -3.70 -2.09
CA ASP A 182 -32.13 -4.38 -3.28
C ASP A 182 -33.21 -5.32 -3.83
N ALA A 183 -33.91 -5.98 -2.95
CA ALA A 183 -35.08 -6.79 -3.32
C ALA A 183 -36.22 -5.95 -3.91
N THR A 184 -36.40 -4.72 -3.44
CA THR A 184 -37.42 -3.79 -3.94
C THR A 184 -37.05 -3.22 -5.31
N LEU A 185 -35.77 -2.88 -5.50
CA LEU A 185 -35.25 -2.39 -6.80
C LEU A 185 -35.27 -3.48 -7.88
N SER A 186 -34.95 -4.71 -7.52
CA SER A 186 -35.01 -5.84 -8.45
C SER A 186 -36.44 -6.30 -8.75
N ARG A 187 -37.41 -5.89 -7.95
CA ARG A 187 -38.85 -6.19 -8.12
C ARG A 187 -39.65 -5.05 -8.72
N MET A 188 -39.04 -3.92 -9.03
CA MET A 188 -39.74 -2.92 -9.81
C MET A 188 -40.14 -3.54 -11.16
N PRO A 189 -41.43 -3.82 -11.38
CA PRO A 189 -41.82 -4.26 -12.68
C PRO A 189 -41.46 -3.15 -13.64
N SER A 190 -40.73 -3.48 -14.70
CA SER A 190 -40.80 -2.65 -15.88
C SER A 190 -42.27 -2.54 -16.21
N SER A 191 -42.88 -1.49 -15.80
CA SER A 191 -44.24 -1.18 -16.19
C SER A 191 -44.26 -1.08 -17.71
N ALA A 192 -44.93 -2.01 -18.32
CA ALA A 192 -45.31 -1.89 -19.69
C ALA A 192 -46.08 -0.58 -19.92
#